data_a839d63ddf19f27ced78f99e832417be
#
_entry.id   a839d63ddf19f27ced78f99e832417be
#
_cell.length_a   1.000
_cell.length_b   1.000
_cell.length_c   1.000
_cell.angle_alpha   90.00
_cell.angle_beta   90.00
_cell.angle_gamma   90.00
#
_symmetry.space_group_name_H-M   'P 1'
#
loop_
_entity.id
_entity.type
_entity.pdbx_description
1 polymer ?
#
loop_
_entity_poly.entity_id
_entity_poly.type
_entity_poly.pdbx_seq_one_letter_code
_entity_poly.pdbx_strand_id
1 'polypeptide(L)'
;MPSLTHSHLIGHRGARAEAPENTLGGFEYLRNLGINKVELDVHLSQDLELVVIHDTDTLRTTGTQLEVALTTAADLAQLNATYENKVLWSQAEPIPTLHQVLSVWENLEHIQIEIKPLESPEIRVVMAHELLKHCQKLNLSEKTTVITSSDYDFLRTSKEINPLPHGLVADHEIADIANPIEVAQSSGCDLLVLHYVLYTEDMAQACREANLPVSLWTVNDVETANLMVERGAASIITDKPRAFQEWIDQHPI
;
A
#
# COMPACT_ATOMS: atom_id res chain seq x y z
N MET A 1 21.30 -17.07 8.41
CA MET A 1 20.03 -16.43 8.75
C MET A 1 19.48 -15.82 7.48
N PRO A 2 18.18 -15.71 7.26
CA PRO A 2 17.67 -14.99 6.08
C PRO A 2 18.22 -13.57 6.12
N SER A 3 18.60 -13.03 4.98
CA SER A 3 19.14 -11.70 4.83
C SER A 3 18.22 -10.88 3.94
N LEU A 4 18.20 -9.56 4.09
CA LEU A 4 17.42 -8.66 3.26
C LEU A 4 17.83 -8.78 1.79
N THR A 5 16.87 -8.95 0.91
CA THR A 5 17.04 -9.06 -0.55
C THR A 5 16.05 -8.19 -1.28
N HIS A 6 16.27 -7.95 -2.58
CA HIS A 6 15.32 -7.24 -3.43
C HIS A 6 13.89 -7.83 -3.38
N SER A 7 13.77 -9.14 -3.21
CA SER A 7 12.46 -9.80 -3.14
C SER A 7 11.61 -9.40 -1.93
N HIS A 8 12.22 -8.84 -0.89
CA HIS A 8 11.50 -8.35 0.28
C HIS A 8 10.96 -6.91 0.11
N LEU A 9 11.50 -6.13 -0.85
CA LEU A 9 11.20 -4.71 -0.96
C LEU A 9 9.87 -4.45 -1.63
N ILE A 10 9.06 -3.57 -1.01
CA ILE A 10 7.85 -2.98 -1.55
C ILE A 10 7.99 -1.45 -1.45
N GLY A 11 7.78 -0.73 -2.54
CA GLY A 11 7.80 0.74 -2.52
C GLY A 11 6.52 1.30 -1.91
N HIS A 12 6.65 2.11 -0.86
CA HIS A 12 5.55 2.78 -0.17
C HIS A 12 5.04 3.96 -0.98
N ARG A 13 3.80 3.90 -1.46
CA ARG A 13 3.21 4.90 -2.39
C ARG A 13 4.12 5.20 -3.58
N GLY A 14 4.81 4.16 -4.06
CA GLY A 14 5.91 4.27 -4.99
C GLY A 14 7.26 4.40 -4.30
N ALA A 15 7.74 5.62 -4.07
CA ALA A 15 9.03 5.93 -3.43
C ALA A 15 8.94 7.25 -2.65
N ARG A 16 8.09 7.34 -1.67
CA ARG A 16 7.59 8.58 -1.04
C ARG A 16 8.68 9.56 -0.58
N ALA A 17 9.83 9.09 -0.12
CA ALA A 17 10.94 9.96 0.28
C ALA A 17 11.87 10.36 -0.87
N GLU A 18 11.72 9.76 -2.06
CA GLU A 18 12.63 9.93 -3.20
C GLU A 18 11.91 10.48 -4.44
N ALA A 19 10.58 10.32 -4.52
CA ALA A 19 9.73 10.78 -5.61
C ALA A 19 8.32 11.15 -5.08
N PRO A 20 7.50 11.89 -5.86
CA PRO A 20 6.14 12.25 -5.44
C PRO A 20 5.29 11.01 -5.18
N GLU A 21 4.71 10.92 -3.96
CA GLU A 21 3.88 9.80 -3.55
C GLU A 21 2.63 9.64 -4.43
N ASN A 22 2.23 8.40 -4.68
CA ASN A 22 0.99 8.07 -5.37
C ASN A 22 0.82 8.75 -6.75
N THR A 23 1.93 9.02 -7.46
CA THR A 23 1.94 9.61 -8.80
C THR A 23 2.53 8.66 -9.84
N LEU A 24 2.22 8.89 -11.13
CA LEU A 24 2.79 8.09 -12.21
C LEU A 24 4.32 8.19 -12.23
N GLY A 25 4.87 9.40 -12.08
CA GLY A 25 6.31 9.61 -12.02
C GLY A 25 6.96 8.93 -10.83
N GLY A 26 6.30 8.90 -9.65
CA GLY A 26 6.77 8.16 -8.47
C GLY A 26 6.81 6.65 -8.70
N PHE A 27 5.80 6.10 -9.36
CA PHE A 27 5.75 4.68 -9.71
C PHE A 27 6.74 4.31 -10.83
N GLU A 28 6.92 5.16 -11.85
CA GLU A 28 7.94 4.99 -12.88
C GLU A 28 9.35 5.03 -12.28
N TYR A 29 9.59 5.91 -11.31
CA TYR A 29 10.83 5.95 -10.57
C TYR A 29 11.11 4.59 -9.87
N LEU A 30 10.14 4.04 -9.15
CA LEU A 30 10.25 2.73 -8.49
C LEU A 30 10.54 1.61 -9.50
N ARG A 31 9.77 1.55 -10.58
CA ARG A 31 9.97 0.58 -11.66
C ARG A 31 11.38 0.69 -12.28
N ASN A 32 11.88 1.90 -12.49
CA ASN A 32 13.21 2.14 -13.08
C ASN A 32 14.35 1.70 -12.15
N LEU A 33 14.08 1.54 -10.85
CA LEU A 33 14.98 0.86 -9.92
C LEU A 33 14.93 -0.68 -10.06
N GLY A 34 14.05 -1.24 -10.89
CA GLY A 34 13.85 -2.68 -11.00
C GLY A 34 12.99 -3.28 -9.88
N ILE A 35 12.29 -2.46 -9.09
CA ILE A 35 11.38 -2.90 -8.04
C ILE A 35 9.97 -2.95 -8.60
N ASN A 36 9.42 -4.18 -8.72
CA ASN A 36 8.10 -4.47 -9.30
C ASN A 36 7.06 -4.81 -8.22
N LYS A 37 7.29 -4.37 -7.00
CA LYS A 37 6.39 -4.54 -5.86
C LYS A 37 6.07 -3.18 -5.27
N VAL A 38 4.78 -2.90 -5.10
CA VAL A 38 4.30 -1.58 -4.69
C VAL A 38 3.15 -1.68 -3.71
N GLU A 39 3.10 -0.73 -2.81
CA GLU A 39 1.95 -0.40 -1.99
C GLU A 39 1.43 0.98 -2.41
N LEU A 40 0.13 1.15 -2.43
CA LEU A 40 -0.55 2.40 -2.75
C LEU A 40 -1.93 2.51 -2.08
N ASP A 41 -2.39 3.74 -1.94
CA ASP A 41 -3.68 4.07 -1.34
C ASP A 41 -4.71 4.44 -2.40
N VAL A 42 -5.96 4.00 -2.25
CA VAL A 42 -7.05 4.38 -3.15
C VAL A 42 -8.29 4.91 -2.43
N HIS A 43 -8.94 5.85 -3.07
CA HIS A 43 -10.26 6.36 -2.72
C HIS A 43 -11.20 6.29 -3.93
N LEU A 44 -12.52 6.30 -3.67
CA LEU A 44 -13.51 6.52 -4.71
C LEU A 44 -13.71 8.02 -4.94
N SER A 45 -13.61 8.44 -6.20
CA SER A 45 -14.03 9.77 -6.64
C SER A 45 -15.56 9.88 -6.70
N GLN A 46 -16.09 11.08 -6.94
CA GLN A 46 -17.52 11.33 -7.10
C GLN A 46 -18.18 10.45 -8.19
N ASP A 47 -17.44 10.18 -9.26
CA ASP A 47 -17.87 9.36 -10.41
C ASP A 47 -17.48 7.89 -10.28
N LEU A 48 -17.14 7.43 -9.04
CA LEU A 48 -16.81 6.05 -8.67
C LEU A 48 -15.57 5.47 -9.38
N GLU A 49 -14.64 6.31 -9.81
CA GLU A 49 -13.32 5.86 -10.25
C GLU A 49 -12.40 5.65 -9.04
N LEU A 50 -11.56 4.63 -9.07
CA LEU A 50 -10.51 4.44 -8.07
C LEU A 50 -9.34 5.38 -8.38
N VAL A 51 -9.18 6.42 -7.57
CA VAL A 51 -8.09 7.39 -7.66
C VAL A 51 -7.03 7.08 -6.62
N VAL A 52 -5.75 7.28 -6.98
CA VAL A 52 -4.61 6.89 -6.13
C VAL A 52 -4.12 8.11 -5.37
N ILE A 53 -4.50 8.18 -4.10
CA ILE A 53 -4.18 9.26 -3.16
C ILE A 53 -4.37 8.75 -1.73
N HIS A 54 -3.55 9.21 -0.77
CA HIS A 54 -3.60 8.76 0.61
C HIS A 54 -4.70 9.44 1.44
N ASP A 55 -4.79 10.78 1.35
CA ASP A 55 -5.70 11.56 2.19
C ASP A 55 -7.11 11.62 1.57
N THR A 56 -8.13 11.87 2.38
CA THR A 56 -9.51 12.07 1.91
C THR A 56 -9.69 13.39 1.15
N ASP A 57 -8.71 14.29 1.25
CA ASP A 57 -8.64 15.55 0.49
C ASP A 57 -7.29 15.72 -0.20
N THR A 58 -7.19 16.72 -1.09
CA THR A 58 -6.03 16.92 -1.94
C THR A 58 -5.03 17.96 -1.43
N LEU A 59 -5.30 18.60 -0.27
CA LEU A 59 -4.56 19.79 0.20
C LEU A 59 -3.06 19.53 0.36
N ARG A 60 -2.69 18.44 1.04
CA ARG A 60 -1.29 18.16 1.39
C ARG A 60 -0.43 17.97 0.14
N THR A 61 -0.88 17.19 -0.80
CA THR A 61 -0.08 16.83 -1.99
C THR A 61 -0.19 17.83 -3.12
N THR A 62 -1.26 18.65 -3.19
CA THR A 62 -1.48 19.57 -4.32
C THR A 62 -1.46 21.06 -3.93
N GLY A 63 -1.62 21.38 -2.65
CA GLY A 63 -1.80 22.76 -2.16
C GLY A 63 -3.20 23.34 -2.44
N THR A 64 -4.10 22.56 -3.02
CA THR A 64 -5.52 22.91 -3.28
C THR A 64 -6.40 21.96 -2.51
N GLN A 65 -7.39 22.45 -1.78
CA GLN A 65 -8.29 21.61 -0.99
C GLN A 65 -9.55 21.24 -1.76
N LEU A 66 -9.67 19.98 -2.13
CA LEU A 66 -10.87 19.35 -2.67
C LEU A 66 -11.11 18.02 -1.95
N GLU A 67 -12.36 17.73 -1.58
CA GLU A 67 -12.76 16.43 -1.06
C GLU A 67 -12.78 15.39 -2.19
N VAL A 68 -12.03 14.31 -2.08
CA VAL A 68 -11.89 13.29 -3.13
C VAL A 68 -13.24 12.68 -3.48
N ALA A 69 -14.04 12.30 -2.47
CA ALA A 69 -15.35 11.69 -2.68
C ALA A 69 -16.40 12.62 -3.32
N LEU A 70 -16.17 13.94 -3.33
CA LEU A 70 -17.06 14.96 -3.91
C LEU A 70 -16.54 15.55 -5.22
N THR A 71 -15.41 15.05 -5.73
CA THR A 71 -14.72 15.56 -6.93
C THR A 71 -14.59 14.45 -7.96
N THR A 72 -14.82 14.76 -9.25
CA THR A 72 -14.65 13.77 -10.33
C THR A 72 -13.19 13.40 -10.53
N ALA A 73 -12.91 12.19 -11.01
CA ALA A 73 -11.55 11.79 -11.34
C ALA A 73 -10.88 12.71 -12.38
N ALA A 74 -11.69 13.23 -13.32
CA ALA A 74 -11.22 14.18 -14.33
C ALA A 74 -10.78 15.52 -13.73
N ASP A 75 -11.50 16.04 -12.73
CA ASP A 75 -11.13 17.29 -12.03
C ASP A 75 -9.92 17.07 -11.11
N LEU A 76 -9.84 15.93 -10.40
CA LEU A 76 -8.69 15.54 -9.58
C LEU A 76 -7.41 15.45 -10.43
N ALA A 77 -7.50 14.94 -11.65
CA ALA A 77 -6.38 14.84 -12.58
C ALA A 77 -5.87 16.21 -13.11
N GLN A 78 -6.57 17.32 -12.86
CA GLN A 78 -6.07 18.68 -13.18
C GLN A 78 -5.13 19.24 -12.10
N LEU A 79 -5.10 18.62 -10.92
CA LEU A 79 -4.26 19.07 -9.81
C LEU A 79 -2.83 18.54 -9.97
N ASN A 80 -1.88 19.31 -9.43
CA ASN A 80 -0.48 18.91 -9.42
C ASN A 80 -0.10 18.32 -8.05
N ALA A 81 0.09 17.01 -7.98
CA ALA A 81 0.40 16.26 -6.76
C ALA A 81 1.90 16.28 -6.36
N THR A 82 2.67 17.25 -6.86
CA THR A 82 4.09 17.41 -6.48
C THR A 82 4.33 18.51 -5.45
N TYR A 83 3.28 19.06 -4.84
CA TYR A 83 3.39 20.25 -3.99
C TYR A 83 4.37 20.06 -2.82
N GLU A 84 4.37 18.91 -2.17
CA GLU A 84 5.35 18.59 -1.11
C GLU A 84 6.77 18.38 -1.66
N ASN A 85 6.90 17.85 -2.88
CA ASN A 85 8.17 17.48 -3.52
C ASN A 85 8.65 18.44 -4.59
N LYS A 86 8.03 19.62 -4.74
CA LYS A 86 8.29 20.59 -5.80
C LYS A 86 9.76 21.05 -5.92
N VAL A 87 10.54 20.91 -4.88
CA VAL A 87 11.98 21.24 -4.89
C VAL A 87 12.81 20.14 -5.54
N LEU A 88 12.39 18.88 -5.39
CA LEU A 88 13.11 17.70 -5.88
C LEU A 88 12.55 17.20 -7.21
N TRP A 89 11.30 17.55 -7.54
CA TRP A 89 10.58 17.06 -8.71
C TRP A 89 10.09 18.24 -9.57
N SER A 90 10.64 18.36 -10.78
CA SER A 90 10.41 19.52 -11.64
C SER A 90 9.20 19.41 -12.56
N GLN A 91 8.68 18.19 -12.75
CA GLN A 91 7.51 17.94 -13.60
C GLN A 91 6.24 17.96 -12.76
N ALA A 92 5.13 18.42 -13.35
CA ALA A 92 3.82 18.30 -12.71
C ALA A 92 3.30 16.88 -12.86
N GLU A 93 2.81 16.32 -11.75
CA GLU A 93 2.22 14.99 -11.72
C GLU A 93 0.73 15.11 -11.35
N PRO A 94 -0.20 14.62 -12.18
CA PRO A 94 -1.60 14.57 -11.82
C PRO A 94 -1.87 13.52 -10.74
N ILE A 95 -3.02 13.62 -10.06
CA ILE A 95 -3.56 12.51 -9.27
C ILE A 95 -4.04 11.43 -10.25
N PRO A 96 -3.46 10.22 -10.26
CA PRO A 96 -3.80 9.20 -11.23
C PRO A 96 -4.97 8.33 -10.77
N THR A 97 -5.62 7.66 -11.71
CA THR A 97 -6.49 6.52 -11.43
C THR A 97 -5.66 5.24 -11.24
N LEU A 98 -6.21 4.24 -10.54
CA LEU A 98 -5.58 2.91 -10.40
C LEU A 98 -5.27 2.28 -11.77
N HIS A 99 -6.13 2.49 -12.76
CA HIS A 99 -5.91 2.02 -14.13
C HIS A 99 -4.62 2.61 -14.76
N GLN A 100 -4.42 3.92 -14.59
CA GLN A 100 -3.22 4.59 -15.10
C GLN A 100 -1.95 4.09 -14.39
N VAL A 101 -2.02 3.92 -13.06
CA VAL A 101 -0.89 3.40 -12.28
C VAL A 101 -0.50 1.99 -12.73
N LEU A 102 -1.46 1.09 -12.91
CA LEU A 102 -1.17 -0.28 -13.35
C LEU A 102 -0.55 -0.34 -14.75
N SER A 103 -0.81 0.65 -15.60
CA SER A 103 -0.19 0.72 -16.93
C SER A 103 1.31 1.07 -16.90
N VAL A 104 1.84 1.49 -15.76
CA VAL A 104 3.27 1.76 -15.57
C VAL A 104 4.10 0.48 -15.65
N TRP A 105 3.56 -0.66 -15.20
CA TRP A 105 4.28 -1.94 -15.17
C TRP A 105 3.83 -2.91 -16.25
N GLU A 106 4.81 -3.50 -16.96
CA GLU A 106 4.60 -4.67 -17.79
C GLU A 106 4.63 -5.98 -16.96
N ASN A 107 5.44 -5.99 -15.89
CA ASN A 107 5.71 -7.15 -15.05
C ASN A 107 5.56 -6.82 -13.56
N LEU A 108 4.36 -6.41 -13.15
CA LEU A 108 4.06 -6.19 -11.74
C LEU A 108 4.07 -7.53 -10.98
N GLU A 109 4.91 -7.64 -9.96
CA GLU A 109 5.05 -8.85 -9.15
C GLU A 109 4.12 -8.87 -7.95
N HIS A 110 3.91 -7.69 -7.33
CA HIS A 110 3.04 -7.57 -6.15
C HIS A 110 2.49 -6.15 -6.00
N ILE A 111 1.23 -6.06 -5.63
CA ILE A 111 0.59 -4.79 -5.26
C ILE A 111 -0.26 -4.97 -4.00
N GLN A 112 -0.06 -4.08 -3.03
CA GLN A 112 -0.96 -3.89 -1.90
C GLN A 112 -1.79 -2.63 -2.17
N ILE A 113 -3.11 -2.81 -2.26
CA ILE A 113 -4.07 -1.72 -2.49
C ILE A 113 -4.73 -1.41 -1.16
N GLU A 114 -4.32 -0.32 -0.53
CA GLU A 114 -4.89 0.09 0.75
C GLU A 114 -6.17 0.91 0.57
N ILE A 115 -7.23 0.45 1.24
CA ILE A 115 -8.48 1.17 1.40
C ILE A 115 -8.48 1.80 2.80
N LYS A 116 -8.58 3.11 2.87
CA LYS A 116 -8.66 3.82 4.16
C LYS A 116 -10.00 3.55 4.85
N PRO A 117 -10.10 3.73 6.20
CA PRO A 117 -11.33 3.52 6.93
C PRO A 117 -12.52 4.26 6.33
N LEU A 118 -13.66 3.58 6.24
CA LEU A 118 -14.88 4.07 5.61
C LEU A 118 -15.95 4.38 6.67
N GLU A 119 -16.68 5.48 6.46
CA GLU A 119 -17.56 6.07 7.48
C GLU A 119 -18.81 5.25 7.78
N SER A 120 -19.30 4.45 6.82
CA SER A 120 -20.57 3.70 7.00
C SER A 120 -20.55 2.32 6.36
N PRO A 121 -21.41 1.40 6.84
CA PRO A 121 -21.58 0.08 6.21
C PRO A 121 -21.96 0.16 4.74
N GLU A 122 -22.80 1.13 4.35
CA GLU A 122 -23.25 1.32 2.96
C GLU A 122 -22.07 1.67 2.05
N ILE A 123 -21.19 2.58 2.50
CA ILE A 123 -19.99 2.97 1.76
C ILE A 123 -19.02 1.79 1.65
N ARG A 124 -18.87 0.95 2.69
CA ARG A 124 -18.06 -0.28 2.63
C ARG A 124 -18.54 -1.23 1.53
N VAL A 125 -19.86 -1.43 1.42
CA VAL A 125 -20.45 -2.28 0.37
C VAL A 125 -20.20 -1.69 -1.02
N VAL A 126 -20.41 -0.38 -1.20
CA VAL A 126 -20.14 0.32 -2.48
C VAL A 126 -18.67 0.18 -2.85
N MET A 127 -17.75 0.47 -1.93
CA MET A 127 -16.30 0.35 -2.17
C MET A 127 -15.93 -1.08 -2.56
N ALA A 128 -16.43 -2.10 -1.86
CA ALA A 128 -16.11 -3.49 -2.15
C ALA A 128 -16.58 -3.92 -3.55
N HIS A 129 -17.77 -3.49 -4.00
CA HIS A 129 -18.27 -3.77 -5.34
C HIS A 129 -17.50 -3.02 -6.43
N GLU A 130 -17.24 -1.73 -6.25
CA GLU A 130 -16.46 -0.98 -7.25
C GLU A 130 -15.02 -1.50 -7.33
N LEU A 131 -14.41 -1.84 -6.19
CA LEU A 131 -13.09 -2.46 -6.17
C LEU A 131 -13.07 -3.78 -6.96
N LEU A 132 -14.05 -4.69 -6.74
CA LEU A 132 -14.17 -5.92 -7.51
C LEU A 132 -14.30 -5.65 -9.01
N LYS A 133 -15.17 -4.72 -9.39
CA LYS A 133 -15.40 -4.33 -10.79
C LYS A 133 -14.11 -3.81 -11.45
N HIS A 134 -13.37 -2.93 -10.76
CA HIS A 134 -12.09 -2.41 -11.25
C HIS A 134 -11.02 -3.50 -11.31
N CYS A 135 -10.90 -4.36 -10.30
CA CYS A 135 -9.96 -5.47 -10.29
C CYS A 135 -10.21 -6.45 -11.44
N GLN A 136 -11.46 -6.78 -11.72
CA GLN A 136 -11.83 -7.62 -12.87
C GLN A 136 -11.50 -6.97 -14.21
N LYS A 137 -11.85 -5.68 -14.39
CA LYS A 137 -11.53 -4.91 -15.60
C LYS A 137 -10.03 -4.84 -15.87
N LEU A 138 -9.22 -4.81 -14.81
CA LEU A 138 -7.76 -4.70 -14.86
C LEU A 138 -7.06 -6.06 -14.85
N ASN A 139 -7.81 -7.17 -14.81
CA ASN A 139 -7.30 -8.54 -14.74
C ASN A 139 -6.33 -8.76 -13.57
N LEU A 140 -6.58 -8.13 -12.42
CA LEU A 140 -5.77 -8.34 -11.22
C LEU A 140 -5.96 -9.76 -10.70
N SER A 141 -4.86 -10.38 -10.26
CA SER A 141 -4.85 -11.79 -9.85
C SER A 141 -4.53 -11.95 -8.37
N GLU A 142 -5.00 -13.05 -7.78
CA GLU A 142 -4.70 -13.46 -6.40
C GLU A 142 -3.19 -13.64 -6.14
N LYS A 143 -2.39 -13.87 -7.19
CA LYS A 143 -0.95 -14.07 -7.06
C LYS A 143 -0.18 -12.76 -6.88
N THR A 144 -0.74 -11.67 -7.39
CA THR A 144 -0.06 -10.38 -7.44
C THR A 144 -0.71 -9.32 -6.55
N THR A 145 -1.97 -9.48 -6.18
CA THR A 145 -2.76 -8.41 -5.56
C THR A 145 -3.27 -8.79 -4.18
N VAL A 146 -3.10 -7.90 -3.22
CA VAL A 146 -3.70 -7.97 -1.87
C VAL A 146 -4.46 -6.67 -1.62
N ILE A 147 -5.72 -6.78 -1.16
CA ILE A 147 -6.52 -5.65 -0.69
C ILE A 147 -6.20 -5.47 0.78
N THR A 148 -5.77 -4.28 1.18
CA THR A 148 -5.39 -4.00 2.56
C THR A 148 -6.26 -2.89 3.16
N SER A 149 -6.50 -2.93 4.45
CA SER A 149 -7.21 -1.87 5.19
C SER A 149 -6.98 -2.02 6.70
N SER A 150 -7.10 -0.91 7.42
CA SER A 150 -7.26 -0.92 8.88
C SER A 150 -8.73 -1.02 9.32
N ASP A 151 -9.68 -0.85 8.39
CA ASP A 151 -11.12 -1.06 8.61
C ASP A 151 -11.46 -2.55 8.49
N TYR A 152 -11.43 -3.27 9.62
CA TYR A 152 -11.72 -4.71 9.64
C TYR A 152 -13.17 -5.04 9.27
N ASP A 153 -14.13 -4.13 9.44
CA ASP A 153 -15.50 -4.32 8.96
C ASP A 153 -15.58 -4.21 7.44
N PHE A 154 -14.79 -3.31 6.82
CA PHE A 154 -14.61 -3.29 5.38
C PHE A 154 -13.97 -4.60 4.89
N LEU A 155 -12.91 -5.09 5.54
CA LEU A 155 -12.24 -6.33 5.14
C LEU A 155 -13.21 -7.53 5.15
N ARG A 156 -14.05 -7.66 6.18
CA ARG A 156 -15.10 -8.70 6.25
C ARG A 156 -16.10 -8.57 5.09
N THR A 157 -16.62 -7.35 4.87
CA THR A 157 -17.55 -7.07 3.78
C THR A 157 -16.91 -7.34 2.41
N SER A 158 -15.67 -6.91 2.23
CA SER A 158 -14.93 -7.10 0.97
C SER A 158 -14.63 -8.58 0.71
N LYS A 159 -14.28 -9.36 1.74
CA LYS A 159 -13.97 -10.79 1.59
C LYS A 159 -15.16 -11.62 1.10
N GLU A 160 -16.39 -11.22 1.44
CA GLU A 160 -17.61 -11.86 0.93
C GLU A 160 -17.87 -11.57 -0.56
N ILE A 161 -17.37 -10.45 -1.06
CA ILE A 161 -17.62 -9.92 -2.40
C ILE A 161 -16.45 -10.19 -3.35
N ASN A 162 -15.22 -10.01 -2.87
CA ASN A 162 -14.00 -10.00 -3.67
C ASN A 162 -13.11 -11.23 -3.34
N PRO A 163 -12.78 -12.08 -4.34
CA PRO A 163 -11.97 -13.28 -4.13
C PRO A 163 -10.49 -13.02 -3.87
N LEU A 164 -9.99 -11.79 -4.12
CA LEU A 164 -8.57 -11.47 -3.92
C LEU A 164 -8.14 -11.68 -2.45
N PRO A 165 -6.86 -11.93 -2.17
CA PRO A 165 -6.32 -11.92 -0.82
C PRO A 165 -6.54 -10.59 -0.11
N HIS A 166 -6.77 -10.66 1.22
CA HIS A 166 -6.96 -9.50 2.08
C HIS A 166 -5.88 -9.42 3.14
N GLY A 167 -5.52 -8.20 3.55
CA GLY A 167 -4.54 -7.91 4.59
C GLY A 167 -5.04 -6.88 5.59
N LEU A 168 -4.85 -7.18 6.88
CA LEU A 168 -5.15 -6.23 7.95
C LEU A 168 -3.98 -5.27 8.15
N VAL A 169 -4.21 -3.97 7.99
CA VAL A 169 -3.25 -2.93 8.39
C VAL A 169 -3.41 -2.66 9.89
N ALA A 170 -2.34 -2.81 10.65
CA ALA A 170 -2.34 -2.57 12.08
C ALA A 170 -1.19 -1.68 12.52
N ASP A 171 -1.51 -0.69 13.37
CA ASP A 171 -0.61 0.28 13.95
C ASP A 171 -0.79 0.35 15.47
N HIS A 172 0.18 0.94 16.15
CA HIS A 172 0.14 1.20 17.59
C HIS A 172 -0.87 2.31 17.97
N GLU A 173 -1.26 3.16 17.01
CA GLU A 173 -2.27 4.21 17.20
C GLU A 173 -3.70 3.68 17.04
N ILE A 174 -3.88 2.52 16.44
CA ILE A 174 -5.19 1.86 16.32
C ILE A 174 -5.45 1.11 17.63
N ALA A 175 -5.86 1.87 18.66
CA ALA A 175 -5.99 1.41 20.05
C ALA A 175 -7.00 0.26 20.26
N ASP A 176 -7.84 -0.04 19.29
CA ASP A 176 -8.90 -1.07 19.41
C ASP A 176 -8.45 -2.47 18.95
N ILE A 177 -7.23 -2.64 18.42
CA ILE A 177 -6.72 -3.95 18.01
C ILE A 177 -5.80 -4.51 19.11
N ALA A 178 -6.40 -5.04 20.17
CA ALA A 178 -5.64 -5.66 21.26
C ALA A 178 -4.86 -6.91 20.81
N ASN A 179 -5.34 -7.61 19.77
CA ASN A 179 -4.65 -8.74 19.16
C ASN A 179 -4.81 -8.69 17.62
N PRO A 180 -3.84 -8.14 16.87
CA PRO A 180 -3.95 -8.00 15.43
C PRO A 180 -4.04 -9.36 14.69
N ILE A 181 -3.49 -10.43 15.25
CA ILE A 181 -3.56 -11.78 14.66
C ILE A 181 -5.01 -12.30 14.72
N GLU A 182 -5.67 -12.20 15.87
CA GLU A 182 -7.07 -12.64 16.02
C GLU A 182 -8.00 -11.82 15.12
N VAL A 183 -7.79 -10.51 15.02
CA VAL A 183 -8.59 -9.64 14.15
C VAL A 183 -8.37 -10.00 12.69
N ALA A 184 -7.13 -10.22 12.26
CA ALA A 184 -6.82 -10.64 10.89
C ALA A 184 -7.50 -11.99 10.55
N GLN A 185 -7.36 -12.99 11.42
CA GLN A 185 -7.98 -14.31 11.22
C GLN A 185 -9.51 -14.24 11.19
N SER A 186 -10.13 -13.52 12.15
CA SER A 186 -11.60 -13.37 12.20
C SER A 186 -12.17 -12.54 11.07
N SER A 187 -11.36 -11.74 10.41
CA SER A 187 -11.71 -10.97 9.21
C SER A 187 -11.38 -11.71 7.90
N GLY A 188 -10.84 -12.94 7.98
CA GLY A 188 -10.49 -13.74 6.81
C GLY A 188 -9.28 -13.20 6.04
N CYS A 189 -8.37 -12.50 6.71
CA CYS A 189 -7.16 -11.94 6.09
C CYS A 189 -6.09 -13.01 5.87
N ASP A 190 -5.38 -12.87 4.76
CA ASP A 190 -4.30 -13.74 4.31
C ASP A 190 -2.91 -13.12 4.62
N LEU A 191 -2.88 -11.85 5.07
CA LEU A 191 -1.68 -11.07 5.34
C LEU A 191 -1.92 -10.14 6.55
N LEU A 192 -0.89 -9.95 7.39
CA LEU A 192 -0.84 -8.88 8.37
C LEU A 192 0.12 -7.79 7.89
N VAL A 193 -0.36 -6.55 7.74
CA VAL A 193 0.42 -5.37 7.35
C VAL A 193 0.65 -4.56 8.61
N LEU A 194 1.78 -4.80 9.29
CA LEU A 194 2.02 -4.35 10.67
C LEU A 194 3.03 -3.21 10.71
N HIS A 195 2.78 -2.21 11.54
CA HIS A 195 3.80 -1.22 11.86
C HIS A 195 5.00 -1.91 12.52
N TYR A 196 6.20 -1.69 12.00
CA TYR A 196 7.40 -2.48 12.34
C TYR A 196 7.77 -2.46 13.83
N VAL A 197 7.43 -1.39 14.56
CA VAL A 197 7.69 -1.28 16.00
C VAL A 197 6.96 -2.37 16.80
N LEU A 198 5.80 -2.84 16.32
CA LEU A 198 5.02 -3.90 16.94
C LEU A 198 5.57 -5.31 16.65
N TYR A 199 6.49 -5.44 15.68
CA TYR A 199 7.02 -6.73 15.25
C TYR A 199 8.19 -7.18 16.15
N THR A 200 7.87 -7.46 17.41
CA THR A 200 8.80 -8.07 18.38
C THR A 200 9.06 -9.53 18.04
N GLU A 201 10.03 -10.17 18.72
CA GLU A 201 10.28 -11.62 18.56
C GLU A 201 9.03 -12.46 18.94
N ASP A 202 8.34 -12.07 20.02
CA ASP A 202 7.09 -12.75 20.44
C ASP A 202 5.99 -12.61 19.38
N MET A 203 5.83 -11.42 18.79
CA MET A 203 4.88 -11.18 17.69
C MET A 203 5.25 -12.02 16.46
N ALA A 204 6.52 -12.04 16.09
CA ALA A 204 7.01 -12.84 14.97
C ALA A 204 6.74 -14.33 15.18
N GLN A 205 6.98 -14.84 16.40
CA GLN A 205 6.67 -16.22 16.77
C GLN A 205 5.15 -16.50 16.66
N ALA A 206 4.32 -15.62 17.21
CA ALA A 206 2.86 -15.77 17.17
C ALA A 206 2.32 -15.75 15.71
N CYS A 207 2.86 -14.88 14.84
CA CYS A 207 2.50 -14.87 13.41
C CYS A 207 2.90 -16.17 12.70
N ARG A 208 4.09 -16.73 13.00
CA ARG A 208 4.52 -18.03 12.46
C ARG A 208 3.58 -19.16 12.90
N GLU A 209 3.21 -19.20 14.17
CA GLU A 209 2.28 -20.21 14.72
C GLU A 209 0.88 -20.10 14.11
N ALA A 210 0.44 -18.88 13.81
CA ALA A 210 -0.81 -18.59 13.12
C ALA A 210 -0.76 -18.84 11.60
N ASN A 211 0.40 -19.14 11.00
CA ASN A 211 0.66 -19.20 9.56
C ASN A 211 0.22 -17.93 8.83
N LEU A 212 0.41 -16.76 9.46
CA LEU A 212 0.03 -15.47 8.93
C LEU A 212 1.30 -14.73 8.48
N PRO A 213 1.55 -14.56 7.17
CA PRO A 213 2.68 -13.79 6.68
C PRO A 213 2.54 -12.31 7.08
N VAL A 214 3.69 -11.63 7.24
CA VAL A 214 3.72 -10.24 7.71
C VAL A 214 4.47 -9.36 6.73
N SER A 215 3.82 -8.26 6.33
CA SER A 215 4.41 -7.13 5.61
C SER A 215 4.63 -5.99 6.61
N LEU A 216 5.82 -5.41 6.67
CA LEU A 216 6.15 -4.40 7.68
C LEU A 216 6.28 -2.99 7.08
N TRP A 217 5.63 -2.00 7.71
CA TRP A 217 5.61 -0.59 7.31
C TRP A 217 5.86 0.36 8.48
N THR A 218 6.33 1.58 8.30
CA THR A 218 7.19 1.97 7.18
C THR A 218 8.62 1.85 7.66
N VAL A 219 9.42 1.01 7.03
CA VAL A 219 10.78 0.74 7.45
C VAL A 219 11.75 1.50 6.53
N ASN A 220 12.40 2.53 7.06
CA ASN A 220 13.27 3.44 6.31
C ASN A 220 14.75 3.34 6.72
N ASP A 221 15.09 2.34 7.53
CA ASP A 221 16.44 2.02 7.97
C ASP A 221 16.78 0.58 7.61
N VAL A 222 17.94 0.39 6.96
CA VAL A 222 18.33 -0.90 6.40
C VAL A 222 18.69 -1.93 7.49
N GLU A 223 19.31 -1.49 8.58
CA GLU A 223 19.68 -2.38 9.70
C GLU A 223 18.40 -2.92 10.35
N THR A 224 17.42 -2.04 10.58
CA THR A 224 16.09 -2.42 11.06
C THR A 224 15.43 -3.40 10.11
N ALA A 225 15.41 -3.12 8.80
CA ALA A 225 14.80 -4.01 7.81
C ALA A 225 15.45 -5.40 7.80
N ASN A 226 16.78 -5.46 7.86
CA ASN A 226 17.49 -6.73 7.91
C ASN A 226 17.11 -7.55 9.16
N LEU A 227 17.05 -6.89 10.33
CA LEU A 227 16.60 -7.52 11.58
C LEU A 227 15.15 -8.05 11.45
N MET A 228 14.25 -7.29 10.80
CA MET A 228 12.86 -7.71 10.60
C MET A 228 12.77 -8.94 9.68
N VAL A 229 13.58 -8.99 8.61
CA VAL A 229 13.68 -10.16 7.72
C VAL A 229 14.26 -11.37 8.46
N GLU A 230 15.28 -11.18 9.30
CA GLU A 230 15.83 -12.25 10.16
C GLU A 230 14.78 -12.83 11.11
N ARG A 231 13.84 -12.02 11.61
CA ARG A 231 12.69 -12.44 12.42
C ARG A 231 11.60 -13.13 11.60
N GLY A 232 11.67 -13.09 10.26
CA GLY A 232 10.74 -13.78 9.37
C GLY A 232 9.69 -12.89 8.73
N ALA A 233 9.90 -11.57 8.64
CA ALA A 233 9.03 -10.70 7.84
C ALA A 233 9.06 -11.14 6.37
N ALA A 234 7.87 -11.22 5.75
CA ALA A 234 7.72 -11.62 4.35
C ALA A 234 8.07 -10.48 3.39
N SER A 235 7.83 -9.23 3.81
CA SER A 235 8.13 -8.03 3.01
C SER A 235 8.33 -6.79 3.87
N ILE A 236 9.02 -5.82 3.28
CA ILE A 236 9.38 -4.53 3.86
C ILE A 236 8.86 -3.42 2.96
N ILE A 237 7.94 -2.62 3.47
CA ILE A 237 7.39 -1.44 2.80
C ILE A 237 8.26 -0.24 3.22
N THR A 238 8.87 0.44 2.24
CA THR A 238 9.83 1.52 2.47
C THR A 238 9.57 2.75 1.61
N ASP A 239 9.81 3.94 2.16
CA ASP A 239 9.83 5.21 1.44
C ASP A 239 11.11 5.42 0.62
N LYS A 240 12.17 4.62 0.90
CA LYS A 240 13.54 4.82 0.38
C LYS A 240 14.05 3.62 -0.43
N PRO A 241 13.33 3.19 -1.47
CA PRO A 241 13.65 1.96 -2.19
C PRO A 241 15.04 1.96 -2.83
N ARG A 242 15.54 3.10 -3.33
CA ARG A 242 16.90 3.22 -3.89
C ARG A 242 17.98 2.96 -2.84
N ALA A 243 17.86 3.59 -1.66
CA ALA A 243 18.85 3.42 -0.60
C ALA A 243 18.94 1.94 -0.17
N PHE A 244 17.83 1.23 -0.14
CA PHE A 244 17.78 -0.20 0.16
C PHE A 244 18.42 -1.04 -0.94
N GLN A 245 18.10 -0.74 -2.20
CA GLN A 245 18.68 -1.43 -3.36
C GLN A 245 20.21 -1.27 -3.38
N GLU A 246 20.73 -0.05 -3.24
CA GLU A 246 22.15 0.22 -3.21
C GLU A 246 22.87 -0.55 -2.10
N TRP A 247 22.24 -0.67 -0.91
CA TRP A 247 22.79 -1.44 0.18
C TRP A 247 22.81 -2.95 -0.13
N ILE A 248 21.72 -3.51 -0.69
CA ILE A 248 21.64 -4.93 -1.04
C ILE A 248 22.69 -5.27 -2.10
N ASP A 249 22.87 -4.43 -3.11
CA ASP A 249 23.86 -4.63 -4.18
C ASP A 249 25.32 -4.63 -3.67
N GLN A 250 25.58 -3.89 -2.58
CA GLN A 250 26.90 -3.84 -1.92
C GLN A 250 27.12 -5.02 -0.96
N HIS A 251 26.07 -5.73 -0.55
CA HIS A 251 26.12 -6.83 0.41
C HIS A 251 25.48 -8.11 -0.18
N PRO A 252 25.99 -8.64 -1.31
CA PRO A 252 25.43 -9.85 -1.90
C PRO A 252 25.58 -11.03 -0.94
N ILE A 253 24.53 -11.89 -0.88
CA ILE A 253 24.49 -13.10 -0.04
C ILE A 253 25.36 -14.19 -0.65
#